data_5962f3e1e6d4f731ef5c56bf7113da9b
#
_entry.id   5962f3e1e6d4f731ef5c56bf7113da9b
#
_cell.length_a   1.000
_cell.length_b   1.000
_cell.length_c   1.000
_cell.angle_alpha   90.00
_cell.angle_beta   90.00
_cell.angle_gamma   90.00
#
_symmetry.space_group_name_H-M   'P 1'
#
loop_
_entity.id
_entity.type
_entity.pdbx_description
1 polymer ?
#
loop_
_entity_poly.entity_id
_entity_poly.type
_entity_poly.pdbx_seq_one_letter_code
_entity_poly.pdbx_strand_id
1 'polypeptide(L)'
;MRAIGLILALAVLASAPAAAQQQPAQQPAANVAADLPAGVAEEQITVSSTYGGSYITVFGVNPDRRGRGDIVVVLRGPNEAATVMRKRRVLGLWINGDPVHFSEAPSFFAVLSSRPLPAIAHAQSIWLYQLDPAASAQLASAVPAGGDPSAYRAALVRLRRHQGLYQWYSRPPREGVREGLTAYQGGLFRAVVRLPANAPIAQYHADTYLFRDGRLISRQRIPITVSRIGVERTIHDLATNVSWLYGICTVLLALLAGWGAALVFRRP
;
A
#
# COMPACT_ATOMS: atom_id res chain seq x y z
N MET A 1 37.56 -52.72 -55.09
CA MET A 1 36.95 -53.93 -54.51
C MET A 1 36.95 -53.73 -53.01
N ARG A 2 35.86 -53.23 -52.49
CA ARG A 2 34.96 -53.78 -51.49
C ARG A 2 35.63 -54.23 -50.19
N ALA A 3 35.50 -53.47 -49.13
CA ALA A 3 35.42 -53.97 -47.77
C ALA A 3 34.53 -53.02 -46.91
N ILE A 4 33.46 -53.58 -46.44
CA ILE A 4 32.46 -53.04 -45.57
C ILE A 4 32.99 -53.10 -44.13
N GLY A 5 33.19 -51.97 -43.50
CA GLY A 5 33.55 -51.88 -42.07
C GLY A 5 32.34 -51.48 -41.23
N LEU A 6 31.87 -52.42 -40.45
CA LEU A 6 30.76 -52.32 -39.48
C LEU A 6 31.24 -51.53 -38.26
N ILE A 7 30.71 -50.33 -38.04
CA ILE A 7 30.97 -49.55 -36.83
C ILE A 7 29.87 -49.82 -35.83
N LEU A 8 30.21 -50.52 -34.78
CA LEU A 8 29.40 -50.81 -33.62
C LEU A 8 29.38 -49.52 -32.72
N ALA A 9 28.29 -48.74 -32.70
CA ALA A 9 28.14 -47.65 -31.82
C ALA A 9 27.68 -48.10 -30.43
N LEU A 10 28.59 -48.03 -29.48
CA LEU A 10 28.34 -48.29 -28.05
C LEU A 10 27.64 -47.06 -27.42
N ALA A 11 26.33 -47.16 -27.18
CA ALA A 11 25.58 -46.14 -26.47
C ALA A 11 25.84 -46.26 -24.96
N VAL A 12 26.68 -45.37 -24.43
CA VAL A 12 26.85 -45.20 -22.98
C VAL A 12 25.69 -44.36 -22.47
N LEU A 13 24.74 -44.98 -21.79
CA LEU A 13 23.72 -44.27 -21.01
C LEU A 13 24.39 -43.61 -19.79
N ALA A 14 24.67 -42.33 -19.89
CA ALA A 14 25.02 -41.52 -18.74
C ALA A 14 23.74 -41.22 -17.96
N SER A 15 23.52 -41.98 -16.90
CA SER A 15 22.50 -41.65 -15.88
C SER A 15 22.95 -40.41 -15.08
N ALA A 16 22.42 -39.23 -15.43
CA ALA A 16 22.57 -38.04 -14.65
C ALA A 16 21.73 -38.18 -13.36
N PRO A 17 22.29 -37.87 -12.19
CA PRO A 17 21.49 -37.81 -10.97
C PRO A 17 20.49 -36.66 -11.09
N ALA A 18 19.21 -36.97 -10.95
CA ALA A 18 18.15 -35.97 -10.82
C ALA A 18 18.44 -35.12 -9.57
N ALA A 19 18.96 -33.92 -9.79
CA ALA A 19 19.01 -32.91 -8.75
C ALA A 19 17.57 -32.62 -8.32
N ALA A 20 17.19 -33.13 -7.16
CA ALA A 20 15.94 -32.79 -6.52
C ALA A 20 15.92 -31.26 -6.33
N GLN A 21 15.16 -30.55 -7.16
CA GLN A 21 14.82 -29.16 -6.96
C GLN A 21 14.06 -29.10 -5.64
N GLN A 22 14.77 -28.68 -4.60
CA GLN A 22 14.13 -28.24 -3.34
C GLN A 22 13.27 -27.03 -3.70
N GLN A 23 12.00 -27.27 -3.95
CA GLN A 23 11.00 -26.22 -3.91
C GLN A 23 11.16 -25.51 -2.55
N PRO A 24 11.32 -24.17 -2.53
CA PRO A 24 11.30 -23.44 -1.27
C PRO A 24 10.01 -23.84 -0.56
N ALA A 25 10.15 -24.32 0.66
CA ALA A 25 9.02 -24.69 1.50
C ALA A 25 8.05 -23.50 1.51
N GLN A 26 6.94 -23.65 0.80
CA GLN A 26 5.80 -22.78 0.96
C GLN A 26 5.43 -22.88 2.43
N GLN A 27 5.76 -21.82 3.20
CA GLN A 27 5.19 -21.66 4.51
C GLN A 27 3.70 -21.90 4.39
N PRO A 28 3.12 -22.80 5.19
CA PRO A 28 1.68 -22.99 5.15
C PRO A 28 1.06 -21.63 5.45
N ALA A 29 0.49 -21.00 4.43
CA ALA A 29 -0.45 -19.94 4.64
C ALA A 29 -1.49 -20.54 5.59
N ALA A 30 -1.49 -20.08 6.84
CA ALA A 30 -2.43 -20.54 7.83
C ALA A 30 -3.79 -20.50 7.14
N ASN A 31 -4.40 -21.67 6.99
CA ASN A 31 -5.73 -21.83 6.46
C ASN A 31 -6.69 -21.07 7.37
N VAL A 32 -6.83 -19.78 7.14
CA VAL A 32 -7.79 -18.92 7.82
C VAL A 32 -9.10 -19.12 7.07
N ALA A 33 -9.71 -20.26 7.35
CA ALA A 33 -10.94 -20.68 6.72
C ALA A 33 -12.14 -20.13 7.49
N ALA A 34 -12.48 -18.89 7.22
CA ALA A 34 -13.84 -18.39 7.30
C ALA A 34 -13.91 -17.25 6.29
N ASP A 35 -14.81 -17.33 5.33
CA ASP A 35 -15.06 -16.23 4.43
C ASP A 35 -15.46 -15.00 5.25
N LEU A 36 -14.59 -14.00 5.26
CA LEU A 36 -14.91 -12.68 5.77
C LEU A 36 -15.32 -11.83 4.56
N PRO A 37 -16.60 -11.76 4.21
CA PRO A 37 -17.03 -10.96 3.08
C PRO A 37 -16.80 -9.49 3.41
N ALA A 38 -15.81 -8.89 2.73
CA ALA A 38 -15.49 -7.49 2.84
C ALA A 38 -15.26 -6.90 1.45
N GLY A 39 -15.60 -5.64 1.28
CA GLY A 39 -15.47 -4.88 0.04
C GLY A 39 -15.07 -3.44 0.33
N VAL A 40 -14.69 -2.74 -0.72
CA VAL A 40 -14.41 -1.31 -0.69
C VAL A 40 -15.44 -0.62 -1.58
N ALA A 41 -15.95 0.53 -1.14
CA ALA A 41 -16.95 1.27 -1.92
C ALA A 41 -16.36 1.80 -3.24
N GLU A 42 -15.08 2.17 -3.22
CA GLU A 42 -14.36 2.69 -4.38
C GLU A 42 -12.99 2.01 -4.48
N GLU A 43 -12.83 1.15 -5.47
CA GLU A 43 -11.55 0.48 -5.77
C GLU A 43 -10.55 1.42 -6.47
N GLN A 44 -11.06 2.50 -7.07
CA GLN A 44 -10.25 3.51 -7.75
C GLN A 44 -10.56 4.89 -7.20
N ILE A 45 -9.53 5.54 -6.65
CA ILE A 45 -9.60 6.92 -6.16
C ILE A 45 -8.85 7.81 -7.13
N THR A 46 -9.54 8.83 -7.60
CA THR A 46 -8.98 9.75 -8.56
C THR A 46 -8.58 11.06 -7.91
N VAL A 47 -7.32 11.44 -8.11
CA VAL A 47 -6.71 12.67 -7.57
C VAL A 47 -6.60 13.70 -8.68
N SER A 48 -7.27 14.85 -8.51
CA SER A 48 -7.13 16.02 -9.37
C SER A 48 -6.14 17.03 -8.79
N SER A 49 -5.82 18.08 -9.53
CA SER A 49 -4.95 19.18 -9.06
C SER A 49 -5.55 19.95 -7.86
N THR A 50 -6.87 19.89 -7.66
CA THR A 50 -7.60 20.51 -6.54
C THR A 50 -7.92 19.52 -5.42
N TYR A 51 -7.26 18.37 -5.40
CA TYR A 51 -7.53 17.31 -4.44
C TYR A 51 -7.19 17.72 -3.01
N GLY A 52 -8.21 17.82 -2.17
CA GLY A 52 -8.09 18.12 -0.73
C GLY A 52 -8.09 16.90 0.19
N GLY A 53 -8.02 15.69 -0.37
CA GLY A 53 -8.19 14.43 0.32
C GLY A 53 -9.49 13.71 -0.06
N SER A 54 -9.57 12.41 0.18
CA SER A 54 -10.74 11.57 -0.07
C SER A 54 -11.06 10.69 1.13
N TYR A 55 -12.21 10.05 1.08
CA TYR A 55 -12.59 9.04 2.08
C TYR A 55 -12.58 7.66 1.43
N ILE A 56 -11.93 6.72 2.09
CA ILE A 56 -11.97 5.31 1.72
C ILE A 56 -12.95 4.63 2.65
N THR A 57 -13.94 3.95 2.08
CA THR A 57 -14.94 3.21 2.83
C THR A 57 -14.77 1.72 2.58
N VAL A 58 -14.45 1.00 3.64
CA VAL A 58 -14.43 -0.47 3.67
C VAL A 58 -15.69 -0.93 4.40
N PHE A 59 -16.38 -1.88 3.84
CA PHE A 59 -17.57 -2.50 4.45
C PHE A 59 -17.45 -4.02 4.40
N GLY A 60 -18.19 -4.68 5.23
CA GLY A 60 -18.23 -6.13 5.25
C GLY A 60 -19.20 -6.66 6.29
N VAL A 61 -19.28 -7.97 6.34
CA VAL A 61 -20.15 -8.67 7.29
C VAL A 61 -19.32 -9.55 8.20
N ASN A 62 -19.43 -9.33 9.50
CA ASN A 62 -18.90 -10.25 10.50
C ASN A 62 -19.77 -11.53 10.48
N PRO A 63 -19.20 -12.69 10.10
CA PRO A 63 -19.94 -13.94 10.04
C PRO A 63 -20.44 -14.40 11.43
N ASP A 64 -19.83 -13.89 12.50
CA ASP A 64 -20.32 -14.16 13.86
C ASP A 64 -21.48 -13.23 14.21
N ARG A 65 -22.69 -13.63 13.82
CA ARG A 65 -23.94 -12.89 14.12
C ARG A 65 -24.20 -12.66 15.62
N ARG A 66 -23.48 -13.34 16.50
CA ARG A 66 -23.59 -13.15 17.96
C ARG A 66 -22.70 -12.01 18.47
N GLY A 67 -22.00 -11.30 17.59
CA GLY A 67 -21.20 -10.11 17.92
C GLY A 67 -19.94 -10.40 18.76
N ARG A 68 -19.50 -11.66 18.86
CA ARG A 68 -18.31 -12.02 19.63
C ARG A 68 -16.99 -11.87 18.87
N GLY A 69 -17.06 -11.51 17.60
CA GLY A 69 -15.88 -11.26 16.75
C GLY A 69 -15.53 -9.78 16.70
N ASP A 70 -14.27 -9.47 16.91
CA ASP A 70 -13.73 -8.12 16.76
C ASP A 70 -13.21 -7.92 15.34
N ILE A 71 -13.57 -6.80 14.73
CA ILE A 71 -13.09 -6.40 13.40
C ILE A 71 -11.96 -5.39 13.55
N VAL A 72 -10.89 -5.63 12.79
CA VAL A 72 -9.80 -4.69 12.61
C VAL A 72 -9.60 -4.48 11.11
N VAL A 73 -9.69 -3.24 10.66
CA VAL A 73 -9.40 -2.86 9.28
C VAL A 73 -8.11 -2.07 9.28
N VAL A 74 -7.14 -2.49 8.47
CA VAL A 74 -5.85 -1.80 8.31
C VAL A 74 -5.70 -1.39 6.87
N LEU A 75 -5.61 -0.09 6.63
CA LEU A 75 -5.29 0.46 5.31
C LEU A 75 -3.80 0.79 5.25
N ARG A 76 -3.11 0.22 4.27
CA ARG A 76 -1.67 0.43 4.05
C ARG A 76 -1.41 1.02 2.67
N GLY A 77 -0.59 2.07 2.62
CA GLY A 77 0.04 2.56 1.40
C GLY A 77 1.27 1.73 1.02
N PRO A 78 1.92 2.05 -0.11
CA PRO A 78 3.17 1.42 -0.49
C PRO A 78 4.25 1.64 0.56
N ASN A 79 5.22 0.72 0.60
CA ASN A 79 6.40 0.91 1.42
C ASN A 79 7.34 1.91 0.75
N GLU A 80 7.96 2.76 1.54
CA GLU A 80 8.97 3.72 1.10
C GLU A 80 10.12 3.78 2.09
N ALA A 81 11.29 4.22 1.61
CA ALA A 81 12.43 4.48 2.47
C ALA A 81 12.17 5.75 3.30
N ALA A 82 12.58 5.71 4.58
CA ALA A 82 12.45 6.85 5.47
C ALA A 82 13.71 7.04 6.29
N THR A 83 14.01 8.29 6.67
CA THR A 83 15.16 8.62 7.51
C THR A 83 14.70 9.39 8.73
N VAL A 84 15.17 8.96 9.89
CA VAL A 84 14.90 9.62 11.18
C VAL A 84 16.21 10.07 11.81
N MET A 85 16.28 11.32 12.23
CA MET A 85 17.42 11.90 12.93
C MET A 85 16.99 12.36 14.32
N ARG A 86 17.80 12.02 15.33
CA ARG A 86 17.62 12.54 16.68
C ARG A 86 18.34 13.88 16.79
N LYS A 87 17.65 14.93 17.20
CA LYS A 87 18.31 16.19 17.52
C LYS A 87 19.12 16.07 18.81
N ARG A 88 20.35 16.62 18.80
CA ARG A 88 21.20 16.74 19.97
C ARG A 88 21.59 18.20 20.18
N ARG A 89 21.80 18.58 21.42
CA ARG A 89 22.23 19.94 21.77
C ARG A 89 23.78 19.95 21.91
N VAL A 90 24.42 20.78 21.11
CA VAL A 90 25.89 20.99 21.15
C VAL A 90 26.13 22.49 21.25
N LEU A 91 26.86 22.89 22.28
CA LEU A 91 27.17 24.31 22.55
C LEU A 91 25.93 25.24 22.54
N GLY A 92 24.81 24.73 23.07
CA GLY A 92 23.56 25.50 23.09
C GLY A 92 22.70 25.42 21.84
N LEU A 93 23.22 24.93 20.72
CA LEU A 93 22.53 24.78 19.42
C LEU A 93 21.94 23.38 19.24
N TRP A 94 20.75 23.30 18.63
CA TRP A 94 20.15 22.01 18.26
C TRP A 94 20.65 21.61 16.87
N ILE A 95 21.44 20.53 16.82
CA ILE A 95 21.93 19.95 15.58
C ILE A 95 21.31 18.57 15.33
N ASN A 96 21.23 18.16 14.09
CA ASN A 96 20.82 16.80 13.74
C ASN A 96 21.96 15.84 14.12
N GLY A 97 21.58 14.74 14.78
CA GLY A 97 22.50 13.63 15.04
C GLY A 97 22.55 12.66 13.85
N ASP A 98 23.13 11.48 14.12
CA ASP A 98 23.32 10.48 13.08
C ASP A 98 21.97 9.98 12.51
N PRO A 99 21.88 9.86 11.18
CA PRO A 99 20.67 9.38 10.53
C PRO A 99 20.45 7.89 10.77
N VAL A 100 19.22 7.49 11.05
CA VAL A 100 18.79 6.09 11.03
C VAL A 100 17.85 5.90 9.85
N HIS A 101 18.23 4.96 8.99
CA HIS A 101 17.50 4.66 7.76
C HIS A 101 16.57 3.49 7.96
N PHE A 102 15.34 3.63 7.48
CA PHE A 102 14.37 2.56 7.33
C PHE A 102 14.33 2.18 5.85
N SER A 103 14.51 0.89 5.56
CA SER A 103 14.41 0.36 4.18
C SER A 103 12.96 0.37 3.70
N GLU A 104 12.05 0.01 4.62
CA GLU A 104 10.63 -0.10 4.34
C GLU A 104 9.83 0.47 5.50
N ALA A 105 9.03 1.46 5.19
CA ALA A 105 8.01 1.99 6.09
C ALA A 105 6.76 2.29 5.26
N PRO A 106 5.56 1.95 5.74
CA PRO A 106 4.35 2.32 5.01
C PRO A 106 4.28 3.83 4.82
N SER A 107 4.04 4.28 3.59
CA SER A 107 3.85 5.70 3.30
C SER A 107 2.57 6.26 3.92
N PHE A 108 1.56 5.41 4.04
CA PHE A 108 0.30 5.67 4.73
C PHE A 108 -0.12 4.46 5.55
N PHE A 109 -0.69 4.69 6.73
CA PHE A 109 -1.15 3.63 7.61
C PHE A 109 -2.35 4.10 8.44
N ALA A 110 -3.47 3.40 8.32
CA ALA A 110 -4.63 3.67 9.16
C ALA A 110 -5.18 2.37 9.76
N VAL A 111 -5.45 2.40 11.06
CA VAL A 111 -6.05 1.28 11.79
C VAL A 111 -7.40 1.70 12.32
N LEU A 112 -8.42 0.93 11.96
CA LEU A 112 -9.77 1.09 12.46
C LEU A 112 -10.17 -0.20 13.16
N SER A 113 -10.54 -0.14 14.42
CA SER A 113 -10.86 -1.32 15.22
C SER A 113 -12.11 -1.14 16.04
N SER A 114 -12.85 -2.24 16.26
CA SER A 114 -14.06 -2.26 17.08
C SER A 114 -13.79 -1.88 18.54
N ARG A 115 -12.62 -2.26 19.03
CA ARG A 115 -12.09 -1.96 20.37
C ARG A 115 -10.60 -1.64 20.28
N PRO A 116 -9.96 -1.11 21.33
CA PRO A 116 -8.50 -0.92 21.36
C PRO A 116 -7.75 -2.23 21.03
N LEU A 117 -6.74 -2.17 20.14
CA LEU A 117 -6.00 -3.35 19.67
C LEU A 117 -5.51 -4.29 20.79
N PRO A 118 -4.97 -3.79 21.93
CA PRO A 118 -4.55 -4.67 23.03
C PRO A 118 -5.70 -5.45 23.69
N ALA A 119 -6.94 -5.00 23.53
CA ALA A 119 -8.13 -5.71 24.01
C ALA A 119 -8.67 -6.73 23.00
N ILE A 120 -8.22 -6.66 21.74
CA ILE A 120 -8.63 -7.53 20.63
C ILE A 120 -7.65 -8.69 20.44
N ALA A 121 -6.35 -8.39 20.46
CA ALA A 121 -5.31 -9.34 20.12
C ALA A 121 -4.09 -9.21 21.06
N HIS A 122 -3.39 -10.34 21.25
CA HIS A 122 -2.15 -10.34 22.01
C HIS A 122 -1.05 -9.54 21.29
N ALA A 123 -0.09 -9.00 22.06
CA ALA A 123 1.01 -8.19 21.52
C ALA A 123 1.77 -8.91 20.39
N GLN A 124 1.98 -10.22 20.53
CA GLN A 124 2.61 -11.04 19.48
C GLN A 124 1.81 -11.06 18.18
N SER A 125 0.47 -11.17 18.24
CA SER A 125 -0.41 -11.12 17.07
C SER A 125 -0.41 -9.74 16.42
N ILE A 126 -0.42 -8.67 17.23
CA ILE A 126 -0.35 -7.30 16.74
C ILE A 126 0.95 -7.10 15.93
N TRP A 127 2.07 -7.62 16.46
CA TRP A 127 3.36 -7.55 15.78
C TRP A 127 3.41 -8.44 14.53
N LEU A 128 2.97 -9.70 14.62
CA LEU A 128 3.00 -10.68 13.53
C LEU A 128 2.18 -10.24 12.32
N TYR A 129 0.98 -9.73 12.55
CA TYR A 129 0.10 -9.24 11.49
C TYR A 129 0.32 -7.76 11.14
N GLN A 130 1.36 -7.16 11.76
CA GLN A 130 1.71 -5.76 11.52
C GLN A 130 0.52 -4.80 11.67
N LEU A 131 -0.29 -5.01 12.72
CA LEU A 131 -1.45 -4.17 13.00
C LEU A 131 -1.06 -2.80 13.58
N ASP A 132 0.21 -2.62 13.90
CA ASP A 132 0.80 -1.36 14.33
C ASP A 132 1.88 -0.92 13.32
N PRO A 133 1.94 0.36 12.92
CA PRO A 133 2.93 0.84 11.95
C PRO A 133 4.38 0.69 12.44
N ALA A 134 4.62 0.68 13.75
CA ALA A 134 5.95 0.41 14.29
C ALA A 134 6.43 -1.02 13.97
N ALA A 135 5.51 -1.98 13.88
CA ALA A 135 5.80 -3.35 13.47
C ALA A 135 6.08 -3.49 11.96
N SER A 136 5.53 -2.58 11.16
CA SER A 136 5.70 -2.57 9.70
C SER A 136 6.99 -1.88 9.26
N ALA A 137 7.60 -1.05 10.12
CA ALA A 137 8.80 -0.28 9.79
C ALA A 137 10.07 -1.13 9.96
N GLN A 138 10.78 -1.39 8.86
CA GLN A 138 12.02 -2.16 8.84
C GLN A 138 13.24 -1.23 8.81
N LEU A 139 14.19 -1.47 9.73
CA LEU A 139 15.45 -0.73 9.77
C LEU A 139 16.40 -1.25 8.68
N ALA A 140 16.98 -0.34 7.90
CA ALA A 140 17.97 -0.65 6.86
C ALA A 140 19.37 -0.80 7.41
N SER A 141 19.68 -0.14 8.54
CA SER A 141 21.01 -0.12 9.15
C SER A 141 20.93 -0.31 10.65
N ALA A 142 22.07 -0.68 11.23
CA ALA A 142 22.23 -0.68 12.68
C ALA A 142 21.98 0.73 13.24
N VAL A 143 21.35 0.78 14.39
CA VAL A 143 21.15 2.04 15.12
C VAL A 143 22.50 2.49 15.72
N PRO A 144 22.81 3.79 15.80
CA PRO A 144 24.02 4.30 16.42
C PRO A 144 24.25 3.72 17.81
N ALA A 145 25.52 3.57 18.22
CA ALA A 145 25.90 2.97 19.49
C ALA A 145 25.13 3.62 20.66
N GLY A 146 24.48 2.78 21.48
CA GLY A 146 23.62 3.23 22.60
C GLY A 146 22.24 3.73 22.19
N GLY A 147 21.85 3.65 20.93
CA GLY A 147 20.51 3.97 20.46
C GLY A 147 19.56 2.78 20.61
N ASP A 148 18.30 3.08 20.96
CA ASP A 148 17.24 2.07 21.05
C ASP A 148 16.44 2.04 19.70
N PRO A 149 16.42 0.90 18.99
CA PRO A 149 15.64 0.75 17.77
C PRO A 149 14.15 1.08 17.93
N SER A 150 13.58 0.79 19.10
CA SER A 150 12.17 1.05 19.39
C SER A 150 11.89 2.55 19.45
N ALA A 151 12.81 3.34 20.00
CA ALA A 151 12.70 4.79 20.08
C ALA A 151 12.69 5.45 18.69
N TYR A 152 13.48 4.94 17.75
CA TYR A 152 13.49 5.44 16.37
C TYR A 152 12.22 5.05 15.61
N ARG A 153 11.69 3.84 15.80
CA ARG A 153 10.37 3.45 15.25
C ARG A 153 9.26 4.34 15.81
N ALA A 154 9.26 4.57 17.12
CA ALA A 154 8.29 5.47 17.75
C ALA A 154 8.42 6.92 17.24
N ALA A 155 9.62 7.38 16.97
CA ALA A 155 9.85 8.71 16.38
C ALA A 155 9.32 8.81 14.94
N LEU A 156 9.54 7.77 14.11
CA LEU A 156 8.96 7.68 12.76
C LEU A 156 7.43 7.73 12.81
N VAL A 157 6.83 6.91 13.66
CA VAL A 157 5.37 6.86 13.85
C VAL A 157 4.83 8.22 14.28
N ARG A 158 5.47 8.89 15.23
CA ARG A 158 5.08 10.23 15.68
C ARG A 158 5.17 11.26 14.55
N LEU A 159 6.24 11.23 13.76
CA LEU A 159 6.43 12.13 12.62
C LEU A 159 5.33 11.96 11.58
N ARG A 160 5.06 10.71 11.16
CA ARG A 160 4.02 10.39 10.19
C ARG A 160 2.62 10.72 10.71
N ARG A 161 2.39 10.57 12.01
CA ARG A 161 1.14 10.98 12.66
C ARG A 161 0.94 12.50 12.59
N HIS A 162 1.97 13.29 12.84
CA HIS A 162 1.90 14.76 12.68
C HIS A 162 1.61 15.19 11.24
N GLN A 163 2.05 14.41 10.27
CA GLN A 163 1.76 14.62 8.84
C GLN A 163 0.33 14.15 8.46
N GLY A 164 -0.42 13.54 9.37
CA GLY A 164 -1.73 12.95 9.11
C GLY A 164 -1.69 11.65 8.31
N LEU A 165 -0.50 11.10 8.06
CA LEU A 165 -0.31 9.87 7.28
C LEU A 165 -0.54 8.60 8.10
N TYR A 166 -0.35 8.65 9.44
CA TYR A 166 -0.63 7.54 10.33
C TYR A 166 -1.81 7.90 11.24
N GLN A 167 -2.85 7.06 11.22
CA GLN A 167 -4.14 7.33 11.86
C GLN A 167 -4.63 6.11 12.65
N TRP A 168 -5.26 6.34 13.81
CA TRP A 168 -5.83 5.30 14.66
C TRP A 168 -7.25 5.65 15.06
N TYR A 169 -8.16 4.71 14.84
CA TYR A 169 -9.57 4.80 15.19
C TYR A 169 -9.95 3.54 15.98
N SER A 170 -9.82 3.61 17.30
CA SER A 170 -10.07 2.47 18.20
C SER A 170 -11.41 2.55 18.93
N ARG A 171 -12.26 3.46 18.51
CA ARG A 171 -13.61 3.67 19.05
C ARG A 171 -14.58 3.96 17.93
N PRO A 172 -15.88 3.68 18.12
CA PRO A 172 -16.90 4.11 17.19
C PRO A 172 -16.82 5.63 16.96
N PRO A 173 -17.11 6.10 15.74
CA PRO A 173 -17.12 7.54 15.45
C PRO A 173 -18.16 8.23 16.33
N ARG A 174 -17.82 9.44 16.77
CA ARG A 174 -18.78 10.34 17.45
C ARG A 174 -19.79 10.87 16.45
N GLU A 175 -20.91 11.38 16.96
CA GLU A 175 -21.91 12.04 16.13
C GLU A 175 -21.24 13.19 15.33
N GLY A 176 -21.51 13.24 14.02
CA GLY A 176 -20.91 14.21 13.11
C GLY A 176 -19.51 13.84 12.58
N VAL A 177 -18.84 12.81 13.10
CA VAL A 177 -17.54 12.31 12.62
C VAL A 177 -17.76 11.15 11.67
N ARG A 178 -17.18 11.23 10.47
CA ARG A 178 -17.31 10.17 9.45
C ARG A 178 -16.30 9.04 9.65
N GLU A 179 -15.10 9.38 10.12
CA GLU A 179 -13.96 8.47 10.25
C GLU A 179 -14.12 7.55 11.46
N GLY A 180 -13.79 6.29 11.25
CA GLY A 180 -13.85 5.25 12.29
C GLY A 180 -14.53 4.00 11.81
N LEU A 181 -14.65 3.03 12.69
CA LEU A 181 -15.34 1.75 12.45
C LEU A 181 -16.68 1.76 13.16
N THR A 182 -17.75 1.59 12.40
CA THR A 182 -19.13 1.46 12.90
C THR A 182 -19.61 0.04 12.65
N ALA A 183 -20.06 -0.63 13.70
CA ALA A 183 -20.73 -1.92 13.62
C ALA A 183 -22.25 -1.73 13.70
N TYR A 184 -22.97 -2.40 12.82
CA TYR A 184 -24.43 -2.38 12.73
C TYR A 184 -25.03 -3.72 13.18
N GLN A 185 -26.32 -3.72 13.42
CA GLN A 185 -27.05 -4.96 13.69
C GLN A 185 -26.94 -5.93 12.50
N GLY A 186 -26.94 -7.24 12.78
CA GLY A 186 -26.77 -8.25 11.75
C GLY A 186 -25.31 -8.52 11.33
N GLY A 187 -24.34 -7.91 12.02
CA GLY A 187 -22.90 -8.14 11.76
C GLY A 187 -22.31 -7.25 10.66
N LEU A 188 -23.09 -6.39 10.02
CA LEU A 188 -22.56 -5.42 9.06
C LEU A 188 -21.60 -4.46 9.77
N PHE A 189 -20.45 -4.15 9.15
CA PHE A 189 -19.57 -3.10 9.61
C PHE A 189 -19.20 -2.16 8.45
N ARG A 190 -18.91 -0.92 8.81
CA ARG A 190 -18.38 0.10 7.90
C ARG A 190 -17.20 0.78 8.57
N ALA A 191 -16.07 0.80 7.89
CA ALA A 191 -14.86 1.50 8.29
C ALA A 191 -14.59 2.63 7.31
N VAL A 192 -14.50 3.86 7.79
CA VAL A 192 -14.24 5.04 6.96
C VAL A 192 -12.95 5.68 7.44
N VAL A 193 -12.02 5.89 6.51
CA VAL A 193 -10.74 6.54 6.77
C VAL A 193 -10.53 7.68 5.78
N ARG A 194 -9.94 8.76 6.26
CA ARG A 194 -9.58 9.90 5.42
C ARG A 194 -8.19 9.69 4.84
N LEU A 195 -8.09 9.68 3.51
CA LEU A 195 -6.82 9.74 2.79
C LEU A 195 -6.45 11.21 2.60
N PRO A 196 -5.39 11.73 3.24
CA PRO A 196 -5.01 13.13 3.14
C PRO A 196 -4.40 13.45 1.76
N ALA A 197 -4.37 14.73 1.40
CA ALA A 197 -3.88 15.19 0.10
C ALA A 197 -2.38 14.90 -0.14
N ASN A 198 -1.60 14.78 0.93
CA ASN A 198 -0.16 14.45 0.88
C ASN A 198 0.13 12.94 0.87
N ALA A 199 -0.90 12.10 0.81
CA ALA A 199 -0.72 10.66 0.65
C ALA A 199 -0.20 10.33 -0.76
N PRO A 200 0.75 9.41 -0.93
CA PRO A 200 1.31 9.06 -2.23
C PRO A 200 0.26 8.47 -3.17
N ILE A 201 0.43 8.74 -4.44
CA ILE A 201 -0.36 8.14 -5.52
C ILE A 201 0.25 6.78 -5.82
N ALA A 202 -0.48 5.72 -5.50
CA ALA A 202 0.01 4.36 -5.62
C ALA A 202 -1.12 3.34 -5.37
N GLN A 203 -0.75 2.08 -5.34
CA GLN A 203 -1.63 1.01 -4.91
C GLN A 203 -1.59 0.88 -3.39
N TYR A 204 -2.77 0.90 -2.79
CA TYR A 204 -3.03 0.69 -1.36
C TYR A 204 -3.66 -0.69 -1.15
N HIS A 205 -3.62 -1.18 0.07
CA HIS A 205 -4.26 -2.43 0.46
C HIS A 205 -5.11 -2.20 1.70
N ALA A 206 -6.37 -2.59 1.62
CA ALA A 206 -7.25 -2.68 2.78
C ALA A 206 -7.25 -4.14 3.27
N ASP A 207 -6.63 -4.37 4.41
CA ASP A 207 -6.63 -5.66 5.10
C ASP A 207 -7.71 -5.64 6.19
N THR A 208 -8.69 -6.49 6.06
CA THR A 208 -9.73 -6.70 7.10
C THR A 208 -9.44 -7.98 7.85
N TYR A 209 -9.41 -7.90 9.17
CA TYR A 209 -9.12 -9.01 10.07
C TYR A 209 -10.33 -9.25 11.00
N LEU A 210 -10.67 -10.50 11.20
CA LEU A 210 -11.63 -10.94 12.20
C LEU A 210 -10.88 -11.67 13.32
N PHE A 211 -10.96 -11.14 14.52
CA PHE A 211 -10.41 -11.76 15.73
C PHE A 211 -11.53 -12.30 16.61
N ARG A 212 -11.25 -13.41 17.28
CA ARG A 212 -12.10 -13.96 18.35
C ARG A 212 -11.21 -14.48 19.47
N ASP A 213 -11.48 -14.05 20.68
CA ASP A 213 -10.72 -14.46 21.88
C ASP A 213 -9.18 -14.32 21.68
N GLY A 214 -8.76 -13.21 21.08
CA GLY A 214 -7.35 -12.90 20.83
C GLY A 214 -6.73 -13.61 19.64
N ARG A 215 -7.45 -14.51 18.95
CA ARG A 215 -6.96 -15.30 17.81
C ARG A 215 -7.52 -14.78 16.49
N LEU A 216 -6.69 -14.76 15.46
CA LEU A 216 -7.13 -14.45 14.10
C LEU A 216 -7.96 -15.60 13.56
N ILE A 217 -9.18 -15.29 13.13
CA ILE A 217 -10.13 -16.25 12.52
C ILE A 217 -10.12 -16.13 11.01
N SER A 218 -10.10 -14.90 10.49
CA SER A 218 -10.15 -14.65 9.04
C SER A 218 -9.43 -13.35 8.68
N ARG A 219 -8.95 -13.30 7.44
CA ARG A 219 -8.33 -12.12 6.84
C ARG A 219 -8.76 -12.00 5.39
N GLN A 220 -9.16 -10.80 4.99
CA GLN A 220 -9.45 -10.43 3.61
C GLN A 220 -8.57 -9.25 3.21
N ARG A 221 -7.95 -9.32 2.03
CA ARG A 221 -7.15 -8.22 1.45
C ARG A 221 -7.81 -7.72 0.17
N ILE A 222 -7.96 -6.42 0.05
CA ILE A 222 -8.55 -5.76 -1.11
C ILE A 222 -7.58 -4.69 -1.58
N PRO A 223 -7.17 -4.71 -2.86
CA PRO A 223 -6.35 -3.65 -3.44
C PRO A 223 -7.22 -2.41 -3.72
N ILE A 224 -6.62 -1.22 -3.55
CA ILE A 224 -7.25 0.08 -3.84
C ILE A 224 -6.23 0.87 -4.66
N THR A 225 -6.61 1.34 -5.83
CA THR A 225 -5.72 2.09 -6.70
C THR A 225 -6.00 3.58 -6.56
N VAL A 226 -4.98 4.33 -6.15
CA VAL A 226 -5.01 5.80 -6.16
C VAL A 226 -4.26 6.28 -7.39
N SER A 227 -4.94 6.97 -8.32
CA SER A 227 -4.38 7.43 -9.58
C SER A 227 -4.69 8.91 -9.82
N ARG A 228 -3.87 9.57 -10.63
CA ARG A 228 -4.18 10.94 -11.08
C ARG A 228 -5.16 10.91 -12.25
N ILE A 229 -6.15 11.82 -12.21
CA ILE A 229 -6.77 12.28 -13.46
C ILE A 229 -5.96 13.50 -13.89
N GLY A 230 -5.31 13.41 -15.03
CA GLY A 230 -4.64 14.53 -15.63
C GLY A 230 -5.05 14.68 -17.08
N VAL A 231 -4.90 15.88 -17.60
CA VAL A 231 -5.01 16.20 -19.04
C VAL A 231 -4.20 15.20 -19.88
N GLU A 232 -3.10 14.68 -19.30
CA GLU A 232 -2.23 13.66 -19.87
C GLU A 232 -2.98 12.36 -20.24
N ARG A 233 -3.90 11.89 -19.38
CA ARG A 233 -4.72 10.71 -19.70
C ARG A 233 -5.73 11.01 -20.80
N THR A 234 -6.34 12.19 -20.78
CA THR A 234 -7.27 12.61 -21.84
C THR A 234 -6.56 12.78 -23.18
N ILE A 235 -5.33 13.33 -23.18
CA ILE A 235 -4.50 13.45 -24.39
C ILE A 235 -4.05 12.05 -24.86
N HIS A 236 -3.65 11.18 -23.94
CA HIS A 236 -3.26 9.81 -24.30
C HIS A 236 -4.43 9.02 -24.86
N ASP A 237 -5.60 9.09 -24.21
CA ASP A 237 -6.83 8.42 -24.68
C ASP A 237 -7.29 8.98 -26.01
N LEU A 238 -7.16 10.29 -26.24
CA LEU A 238 -7.45 10.94 -27.52
C LEU A 238 -6.46 10.50 -28.60
N ALA A 239 -5.18 10.41 -28.27
CA ALA A 239 -4.12 10.00 -29.19
C ALA A 239 -4.21 8.51 -29.56
N THR A 240 -4.66 7.66 -28.65
CA THR A 240 -4.74 6.20 -28.87
C THR A 240 -6.09 5.74 -29.41
N ASN A 241 -7.20 6.27 -28.90
CA ASN A 241 -8.54 5.83 -29.27
C ASN A 241 -9.10 6.57 -30.50
N VAL A 242 -8.63 7.81 -30.77
CA VAL A 242 -9.09 8.64 -31.88
C VAL A 242 -7.87 9.32 -32.56
N SER A 243 -6.87 8.52 -32.93
CA SER A 243 -5.57 8.99 -33.47
C SER A 243 -5.73 9.88 -34.72
N TRP A 244 -6.73 9.62 -35.58
CA TRP A 244 -6.99 10.44 -36.75
C TRP A 244 -7.45 11.85 -36.38
N LEU A 245 -8.28 12.01 -35.35
CA LEU A 245 -8.73 13.32 -34.85
C LEU A 245 -7.60 14.13 -34.27
N TYR A 246 -6.72 13.47 -33.49
CA TYR A 246 -5.50 14.08 -32.94
C TYR A 246 -4.57 14.60 -34.06
N GLY A 247 -4.38 13.80 -35.11
CA GLY A 247 -3.59 14.22 -36.28
C GLY A 247 -4.19 15.45 -36.98
N ILE A 248 -5.51 15.49 -37.22
CA ILE A 248 -6.17 16.65 -37.79
C ILE A 248 -6.02 17.90 -36.91
N CYS A 249 -6.23 17.78 -35.60
CA CYS A 249 -6.07 18.89 -34.66
C CYS A 249 -4.64 19.44 -34.67
N THR A 250 -3.63 18.58 -34.71
CA THR A 250 -2.23 18.98 -34.77
C THR A 250 -1.88 19.73 -36.03
N VAL A 251 -2.37 19.26 -37.19
CA VAL A 251 -2.18 19.92 -38.50
C VAL A 251 -2.87 21.29 -38.51
N LEU A 252 -4.10 21.39 -38.06
CA LEU A 252 -4.82 22.66 -37.94
C LEU A 252 -4.08 23.66 -37.05
N LEU A 253 -3.57 23.22 -35.91
CA LEU A 253 -2.83 24.05 -34.97
C LEU A 253 -1.54 24.55 -35.59
N ALA A 254 -0.81 23.70 -36.32
CA ALA A 254 0.38 24.08 -37.05
C ALA A 254 0.10 25.11 -38.18
N LEU A 255 -0.99 24.93 -38.94
CA LEU A 255 -1.43 25.89 -39.98
C LEU A 255 -1.83 27.23 -39.36
N LEU A 256 -2.57 27.24 -38.27
CA LEU A 256 -2.94 28.48 -37.57
C LEU A 256 -1.72 29.22 -37.01
N ALA A 257 -0.77 28.47 -36.40
CA ALA A 257 0.48 29.04 -35.92
C ALA A 257 1.31 29.63 -37.08
N GLY A 258 1.46 28.90 -38.16
CA GLY A 258 2.17 29.37 -39.37
C GLY A 258 1.52 30.60 -39.98
N TRP A 259 0.17 30.62 -40.13
CA TRP A 259 -0.57 31.75 -40.63
C TRP A 259 -0.45 32.97 -39.68
N GLY A 260 -0.60 32.76 -38.40
CA GLY A 260 -0.45 33.80 -37.37
C GLY A 260 0.96 34.40 -37.37
N ALA A 261 2.03 33.58 -37.48
CA ALA A 261 3.40 34.03 -37.64
C ALA A 261 3.55 34.87 -38.93
N ALA A 262 3.02 34.41 -40.07
CA ALA A 262 3.08 35.17 -41.34
C ALA A 262 2.39 36.54 -41.25
N LEU A 263 1.27 36.65 -40.48
CA LEU A 263 0.59 37.92 -40.26
C LEU A 263 1.45 38.88 -39.37
N VAL A 264 2.07 38.37 -38.31
CA VAL A 264 2.88 39.16 -37.38
C VAL A 264 4.19 39.65 -38.06
N PHE A 265 4.81 38.78 -38.85
CA PHE A 265 6.09 39.10 -39.54
C PHE A 265 5.91 39.74 -40.92
N ARG A 266 4.70 39.89 -41.43
CA ARG A 266 4.39 40.59 -42.66
C ARG A 266 4.41 42.10 -42.40
N ARG A 267 5.63 42.67 -42.23
CA ARG A 267 5.84 44.12 -42.28
C ARG A 267 6.15 44.50 -43.73
N PRO A 268 5.53 45.58 -44.23
CA PRO A 268 5.88 46.13 -45.56
C PRO A 268 7.28 46.72 -45.59
#